data_fc655f209077d8996c8dadc79b516a65
#
_entry.id   fc655f209077d8996c8dadc79b516a65
#
_cell.length_a   1.000
_cell.length_b   1.000
_cell.length_c   1.000
_cell.angle_alpha   90.00
_cell.angle_beta   90.00
_cell.angle_gamma   90.00
#
_symmetry.space_group_name_H-M   'P 1'
#
loop_
_entity.id
_entity.type
_entity.pdbx_description
1 polymer ?
#
loop_
_entity_poly.entity_id
_entity_poly.type
_entity_poly.pdbx_seq_one_letter_code
_entity_poly.pdbx_strand_id
1 'polypeptide(L)'
;PWRAFERSGARLVFSSDWPACISVNPIRGIHNAVNRRTIDGKPAGGWTPEHRVSLETALRAYTHTAALASFEEASKGRLAPGYLADLVVLSQDLFKIDPMKIHETRVVTTVF
;
A
#
# COMPACT_ATOMS: atom_id res chain seq x y z
N PRO A 1 10.78 -8.30 -7.76
CA PRO A 1 11.83 -8.48 -6.74
C PRO A 1 11.48 -7.90 -5.37
N TRP A 2 10.28 -7.33 -5.13
CA TRP A 2 9.93 -6.62 -3.88
C TRP A 2 10.19 -7.46 -2.62
N ARG A 3 9.74 -8.73 -2.62
CA ARG A 3 9.98 -9.61 -1.47
C ARG A 3 11.46 -9.90 -1.23
N ALA A 4 12.27 -9.91 -2.28
CA ALA A 4 13.72 -10.08 -2.13
C ALA A 4 14.35 -8.85 -1.47
N PHE A 5 13.95 -7.64 -1.86
CA PHE A 5 14.37 -6.41 -1.21
C PHE A 5 13.90 -6.34 0.26
N GLU A 6 12.64 -6.68 0.54
CA GLU A 6 12.12 -6.76 1.91
C GLU A 6 12.98 -7.70 2.77
N ARG A 7 13.29 -8.90 2.25
CA ARG A 7 14.13 -9.88 2.97
C ARG A 7 15.57 -9.43 3.18
N SER A 8 16.10 -8.58 2.32
CA SER A 8 17.43 -7.99 2.49
C SER A 8 17.47 -6.85 3.50
N GLY A 9 16.31 -6.50 4.11
CA GLY A 9 16.19 -5.37 5.04
C GLY A 9 15.99 -4.02 4.36
N ALA A 10 15.84 -3.98 3.04
CA ALA A 10 15.54 -2.75 2.31
C ALA A 10 14.13 -2.25 2.65
N ARG A 11 14.00 -0.95 2.80
CA ARG A 11 12.71 -0.29 3.04
C ARG A 11 12.03 -0.01 1.71
N LEU A 12 10.86 -0.60 1.51
CA LEU A 12 10.08 -0.38 0.31
C LEU A 12 9.29 0.92 0.43
N VAL A 13 9.28 1.70 -0.64
CA VAL A 13 8.42 2.87 -0.82
C VAL A 13 7.63 2.66 -2.10
N PHE A 14 6.31 2.79 -2.03
CA PHE A 14 5.42 2.63 -3.17
C PHE A 14 4.82 3.96 -3.59
N SER A 15 4.66 4.10 -4.89
CA SER A 15 4.04 5.25 -5.53
C SER A 15 3.33 4.78 -6.80
N SER A 16 2.44 5.60 -7.32
CA SER A 16 1.73 5.32 -8.58
C SER A 16 2.50 5.76 -9.81
N ASP A 17 3.54 6.60 -9.64
CA ASP A 17 4.23 7.26 -10.75
C ASP A 17 3.27 8.01 -11.69
N TRP A 18 2.14 8.49 -11.12
CA TRP A 18 1.16 9.25 -11.88
C TRP A 18 1.76 10.58 -12.35
N PRO A 19 1.54 11.03 -13.61
CA PRO A 19 0.57 10.47 -14.58
C PRO A 19 1.13 9.41 -15.54
N ALA A 20 2.36 8.94 -15.33
CA ALA A 20 2.97 7.91 -16.22
C ALA A 20 2.21 6.56 -16.09
N CYS A 21 1.70 6.24 -14.91
CA CYS A 21 0.83 5.08 -14.69
C CYS A 21 -0.66 5.45 -14.63
N ILE A 22 -1.53 4.49 -14.97
CA ILE A 22 -2.96 4.71 -15.22
C ILE A 22 -3.74 5.17 -13.98
N SER A 23 -3.36 4.73 -12.79
CA SER A 23 -4.15 4.99 -11.57
C SER A 23 -3.30 5.61 -10.47
N VAL A 24 -3.76 6.75 -9.97
CA VAL A 24 -3.21 7.40 -8.77
C VAL A 24 -3.68 6.73 -7.46
N ASN A 25 -4.71 5.86 -7.53
CA ASN A 25 -5.34 5.27 -6.35
C ASN A 25 -4.42 4.27 -5.64
N PRO A 26 -3.94 4.57 -4.40
CA PRO A 26 -3.04 3.69 -3.66
C PRO A 26 -3.68 2.35 -3.26
N ILE A 27 -5.01 2.27 -3.12
CA ILE A 27 -5.72 1.01 -2.82
C ILE A 27 -5.49 -0.01 -3.93
N ARG A 28 -5.47 0.41 -5.19
CA ARG A 28 -5.11 -0.47 -6.32
C ARG A 28 -3.66 -0.90 -6.27
N GLY A 29 -2.77 -0.01 -5.88
CA GLY A 29 -1.35 -0.35 -5.68
C GLY A 29 -1.15 -1.39 -4.58
N ILE A 30 -1.84 -1.23 -3.44
CA ILE A 30 -1.85 -2.21 -2.34
C ILE A 30 -2.39 -3.55 -2.82
N HIS A 31 -3.53 -3.57 -3.55
CA HIS A 31 -4.08 -4.78 -4.13
C HIS A 31 -3.06 -5.51 -5.02
N ASN A 32 -2.39 -4.78 -5.91
CA ASN A 32 -1.39 -5.36 -6.80
C ASN A 32 -0.15 -5.88 -6.05
N ALA A 33 0.30 -5.18 -5.01
CA ALA A 33 1.45 -5.58 -4.23
C ALA A 33 1.19 -6.88 -3.44
N VAL A 34 -0.02 -7.04 -2.91
CA VAL A 34 -0.44 -8.21 -2.11
C VAL A 34 -0.79 -9.38 -3.01
N ASN A 35 -1.52 -9.17 -4.10
CA ASN A 35 -2.08 -10.25 -4.92
C ASN A 35 -1.21 -10.61 -6.13
N ARG A 36 -0.47 -9.65 -6.68
CA ARG A 36 0.22 -9.78 -7.96
C ARG A 36 -0.74 -10.22 -9.08
N ARG A 37 -1.99 -9.73 -9.00
CA ARG A 37 -3.09 -9.98 -9.94
C ARG A 37 -3.78 -8.68 -10.27
N THR A 38 -4.39 -8.64 -11.43
CA THR A 38 -5.34 -7.58 -11.79
C THR A 38 -6.60 -7.68 -10.92
N ILE A 39 -7.46 -6.67 -10.94
CA ILE A 39 -8.73 -6.66 -10.19
C ILE A 39 -9.71 -7.77 -10.62
N ASP A 40 -9.58 -8.27 -11.85
CA ASP A 40 -10.33 -9.42 -12.37
C ASP A 40 -9.65 -10.78 -12.08
N GLY A 41 -8.62 -10.80 -11.20
CA GLY A 41 -7.99 -11.99 -10.68
C GLY A 41 -6.96 -12.65 -11.61
N LYS A 42 -6.51 -11.97 -12.65
CA LYS A 42 -5.57 -12.53 -13.64
C LYS A 42 -4.12 -12.10 -13.43
N PRO A 43 -3.16 -12.93 -13.81
CA PRO A 43 -3.33 -14.37 -14.06
C PRO A 43 -3.69 -15.13 -12.78
N ALA A 44 -4.35 -16.29 -12.88
CA ALA A 44 -4.86 -17.03 -11.72
C ALA A 44 -3.78 -17.35 -10.65
N GLY A 45 -2.54 -17.64 -11.06
CA GLY A 45 -1.41 -17.86 -10.16
C GLY A 45 -0.77 -16.58 -9.61
N GLY A 46 -1.10 -15.42 -10.18
CA GLY A 46 -0.38 -14.16 -9.96
C GLY A 46 0.81 -14.01 -10.92
N TRP A 47 1.11 -12.77 -11.30
CA TRP A 47 2.29 -12.45 -12.09
C TRP A 47 3.50 -12.36 -11.15
N THR A 48 4.49 -13.23 -11.33
CA THR A 48 5.64 -13.36 -10.42
C THR A 48 5.21 -13.41 -8.93
N PRO A 49 4.42 -14.43 -8.53
CA PRO A 49 3.77 -14.46 -7.21
C PRO A 49 4.76 -14.54 -6.04
N GLU A 50 5.98 -14.95 -6.29
CA GLU A 50 7.09 -14.94 -5.32
C GLU A 50 7.48 -13.53 -4.88
N HIS A 51 7.03 -12.52 -5.59
CA HIS A 51 7.27 -11.10 -5.27
C HIS A 51 6.12 -10.42 -4.51
N ARG A 52 5.11 -11.19 -4.09
CA ARG A 52 4.07 -10.69 -3.16
C ARG A 52 4.70 -10.20 -1.87
N VAL A 53 4.18 -9.10 -1.36
CA VAL A 53 4.49 -8.61 -0.02
C VAL A 53 3.27 -8.76 0.88
N SER A 54 3.46 -8.68 2.20
CA SER A 54 2.35 -8.67 3.14
C SER A 54 1.52 -7.40 3.01
N LEU A 55 0.26 -7.44 3.46
CA LEU A 55 -0.59 -6.26 3.54
C LEU A 55 0.05 -5.18 4.42
N GLU A 56 0.64 -5.58 5.56
CA GLU A 56 1.34 -4.67 6.45
C GLU A 56 2.50 -3.96 5.73
N THR A 57 3.33 -4.70 5.00
CA THR A 57 4.44 -4.13 4.23
C THR A 57 3.92 -3.16 3.16
N ALA A 58 2.86 -3.52 2.45
CA ALA A 58 2.26 -2.65 1.45
C ALA A 58 1.72 -1.34 2.06
N LEU A 59 1.01 -1.42 3.19
CA LEU A 59 0.53 -0.24 3.91
C LEU A 59 1.67 0.64 4.40
N ARG A 60 2.71 0.06 5.01
CA ARG A 60 3.91 0.80 5.44
C ARG A 60 4.60 1.49 4.26
N ALA A 61 4.67 0.83 3.11
CA ALA A 61 5.30 1.38 1.91
C ALA A 61 4.58 2.61 1.36
N TYR A 62 3.26 2.71 1.55
CA TYR A 62 2.45 3.88 1.17
C TYR A 62 2.31 4.94 2.28
N THR A 63 2.79 4.69 3.50
CA THR A 63 2.62 5.59 4.64
C THR A 63 3.96 5.91 5.32
N HIS A 64 4.34 5.12 6.30
CA HIS A 64 5.50 5.38 7.14
C HIS A 64 6.84 5.42 6.37
N THR A 65 7.09 4.46 5.49
CA THR A 65 8.34 4.48 4.72
C THR A 65 8.33 5.51 3.60
N ALA A 66 7.14 5.92 3.12
CA ALA A 66 7.02 7.06 2.23
C ALA A 66 7.40 8.37 2.94
N ALA A 67 6.94 8.59 4.18
CA ALA A 67 7.33 9.74 4.98
C ALA A 67 8.86 9.75 5.26
N LEU A 68 9.43 8.58 5.54
CA LEU A 68 10.89 8.45 5.71
C LEU A 68 11.65 8.85 4.44
N ALA A 69 11.17 8.46 3.26
CA ALA A 69 11.83 8.81 1.99
C ALA A 69 11.80 10.31 1.70
N SER A 70 10.84 11.04 2.26
CA SER A 70 10.74 12.49 2.18
C SER A 70 11.37 13.22 3.39
N PHE A 71 12.01 12.49 4.32
CA PHE A 71 12.60 13.03 5.56
C PHE A 71 11.55 13.70 6.49
N GLU A 72 10.33 13.19 6.50
CA GLU A 72 9.21 13.70 7.30
C GLU A 72 8.70 12.68 8.34
N GLU A 73 9.43 11.60 8.58
CA GLU A 73 9.04 10.50 9.48
C GLU A 73 8.89 10.93 10.94
N ALA A 74 9.41 12.08 11.32
CA ALA A 74 9.23 12.65 12.65
C ALA A 74 7.84 13.28 12.86
N SER A 75 7.11 13.58 11.77
CA SER A 75 5.83 14.30 11.83
C SER A 75 4.70 13.61 11.09
N LYS A 76 4.98 12.68 10.18
CA LYS A 76 4.00 12.03 9.28
C LYS A 76 4.15 10.52 9.21
N GLY A 77 3.17 9.88 8.57
CA GLY A 77 3.20 8.46 8.22
C GLY A 77 2.81 7.52 9.34
N ARG A 78 2.36 8.04 10.49
CA ARG A 78 1.90 7.28 11.66
C ARG A 78 0.70 7.96 12.31
N LEU A 79 -0.17 7.17 12.90
CA LEU A 79 -1.19 7.64 13.84
C LEU A 79 -0.61 7.54 15.26
N ALA A 80 -0.01 8.63 15.75
CA ALA A 80 0.60 8.71 17.08
C ALA A 80 0.49 10.12 17.64
N PRO A 81 0.45 10.30 18.97
CA PRO A 81 0.46 11.62 19.59
C PRO A 81 1.68 12.43 19.12
N GLY A 82 1.44 13.69 18.73
CA GLY A 82 2.47 14.60 18.23
C GLY A 82 2.71 14.52 16.71
N TYR A 83 2.09 13.57 16.00
CA TYR A 83 2.10 13.52 14.55
C TYR A 83 0.95 14.31 13.94
N LEU A 84 1.12 14.72 12.68
CA LEU A 84 0.04 15.29 11.90
C LEU A 84 -1.11 14.29 11.74
N ALA A 85 -2.33 14.80 11.76
CA ALA A 85 -3.52 13.95 11.63
C ALA A 85 -3.85 13.60 10.17
N ASP A 86 -2.84 13.44 9.33
CA ASP A 86 -2.98 13.01 7.95
C ASP A 86 -3.44 11.55 7.92
N LEU A 87 -4.75 11.33 7.83
CA LEU A 87 -5.33 10.01 7.90
C LEU A 87 -6.53 9.83 6.95
N VAL A 88 -6.83 8.57 6.66
CA VAL A 88 -8.02 8.18 5.92
C VAL A 88 -8.83 7.15 6.71
N VAL A 89 -10.15 7.25 6.64
CA VAL A 89 -11.07 6.20 7.10
C VAL A 89 -11.48 5.38 5.89
N LEU A 90 -11.27 4.08 5.96
CA LEU A 90 -11.60 3.15 4.88
C LEU A 90 -12.98 2.51 5.11
N SER A 91 -13.66 2.14 4.02
CA SER A 91 -14.98 1.53 4.05
C SER A 91 -15.01 0.11 4.63
N GLN A 92 -13.84 -0.52 4.79
CA GLN A 92 -13.71 -1.88 5.33
C GLN A 92 -12.31 -2.10 5.91
N ASP A 93 -12.21 -3.07 6.83
CA ASP A 93 -10.96 -3.48 7.45
C ASP A 93 -10.19 -4.40 6.48
N LEU A 94 -9.08 -3.90 5.94
CA LEU A 94 -8.26 -4.61 4.96
C LEU A 94 -7.68 -5.93 5.50
N PHE A 95 -7.54 -6.07 6.82
CA PHE A 95 -7.01 -7.27 7.46
C PHE A 95 -8.08 -8.37 7.66
N LYS A 96 -9.37 -8.03 7.48
CA LYS A 96 -10.49 -8.95 7.70
C LYS A 96 -11.21 -9.38 6.43
N ILE A 97 -10.83 -8.83 5.29
CA ILE A 97 -11.44 -9.15 4.00
C ILE A 97 -10.57 -10.10 3.18
N ASP A 98 -11.18 -10.73 2.17
CA ASP A 98 -10.44 -11.44 1.14
C ASP A 98 -9.45 -10.45 0.46
N PRO A 99 -8.15 -10.77 0.38
CA PRO A 99 -7.18 -9.93 -0.30
C PRO A 99 -7.58 -9.54 -1.73
N MET A 100 -8.33 -10.39 -2.44
CA MET A 100 -8.84 -10.07 -3.77
C MET A 100 -9.88 -8.95 -3.77
N LYS A 101 -10.48 -8.62 -2.62
CA LYS A 101 -11.44 -7.52 -2.46
C LYS A 101 -10.81 -6.19 -2.01
N ILE A 102 -9.49 -6.14 -1.82
CA ILE A 102 -8.80 -4.89 -1.43
C ILE A 102 -9.16 -3.74 -2.38
N HIS A 103 -9.21 -3.99 -3.69
CA HIS A 103 -9.52 -2.98 -4.70
C HIS A 103 -10.93 -2.38 -4.60
N GLU A 104 -11.86 -3.04 -3.91
CA GLU A 104 -13.24 -2.56 -3.68
C GLU A 104 -13.30 -1.55 -2.52
N THR A 105 -12.23 -1.41 -1.75
CA THR A 105 -12.16 -0.49 -0.61
C THR A 105 -12.21 0.96 -1.07
N ARG A 106 -13.04 1.76 -0.41
CA ARG A 106 -13.19 3.19 -0.66
C ARG A 106 -12.68 3.99 0.53
N VAL A 107 -12.17 5.18 0.25
CA VAL A 107 -11.93 6.19 1.28
C VAL A 107 -13.27 6.83 1.61
N VAL A 108 -13.68 6.76 2.87
CA VAL A 108 -14.92 7.35 3.39
C VAL A 108 -14.66 8.78 3.86
N THR A 109 -13.53 8.99 4.51
CA THR A 109 -13.13 10.30 5.05
C THR A 109 -11.63 10.48 4.89
N THR A 110 -11.21 11.69 4.57
CA THR A 110 -9.82 12.14 4.63
C THR A 110 -9.73 13.28 5.63
N VAL A 111 -8.72 13.21 6.49
CA VAL A 111 -8.34 14.29 7.42
C VAL A 111 -6.92 14.71 7.10
N PHE A 112 -6.65 16.02 7.10
CA PHE A 112 -5.34 16.64 6.87
C PHE A 112 -5.25 18.01 7.53
#